data_7b0cbfc06f43e8c57b0736cec811e193
#
_entry.id   7b0cbfc06f43e8c57b0736cec811e193
#
_cell.length_a   1.000
_cell.length_b   1.000
_cell.length_c   1.000
_cell.angle_alpha   90.00
_cell.angle_beta   90.00
_cell.angle_gamma   90.00
#
_symmetry.space_group_name_H-M   'P 1'
#
loop_
_entity.id
_entity.type
_entity.pdbx_description
1 polymer ?
#
loop_
_entity_poly.entity_id
_entity_poly.type
_entity_poly.pdbx_seq_one_letter_code
_entity_poly.pdbx_strand_id
1 'polypeptide(L)'
;MRYYALPDVGWDALVARDDLHAVLLERTTSAPVVDAPTEILAPVAGQEVWAAGVTYWRSRAARMEESKDAGGGSFYDRVYSAERPELFFKTNGPRVIGPGGHVRIRRDSKWNVPEPELTLLISASGKITGYTCGNDMSSRDIEGENPLYLPQAKVYDGSCALGPGILVSEAPPPPTTSISIRIVRAAVEVFAGATTVSQIKRELPSLVEFLFRENSFPAGCMLMTGTGVIPPDAFTLAHGDEIEITIDGIGALRNTVAH
;
A
#
# COMPACT_ATOMS: atom_id res chain seq x y z
N MET A 1 -21.68 5.37 -12.88
CA MET A 1 -20.34 4.96 -13.32
C MET A 1 -20.49 4.12 -14.59
N ARG A 2 -19.60 4.24 -15.57
CA ARG A 2 -19.62 3.39 -16.79
C ARG A 2 -18.37 2.52 -16.78
N TYR A 3 -18.52 1.26 -17.21
CA TYR A 3 -17.42 0.29 -17.30
C TYR A 3 -17.13 0.00 -18.76
N TYR A 4 -15.85 -0.11 -19.10
CA TYR A 4 -15.37 -0.38 -20.45
C TYR A 4 -14.46 -1.61 -20.43
N ALA A 5 -14.62 -2.51 -21.37
CA ALA A 5 -13.73 -3.66 -21.52
C ALA A 5 -12.58 -3.33 -22.48
N LEU A 6 -11.37 -3.76 -22.11
CA LEU A 6 -10.16 -3.66 -22.94
C LEU A 6 -9.55 -5.07 -23.11
N PRO A 7 -10.22 -5.98 -23.86
CA PRO A 7 -9.86 -7.40 -23.88
C PRO A 7 -8.50 -7.68 -24.54
N ASP A 8 -8.06 -6.81 -25.43
CA ASP A 8 -6.84 -7.02 -26.26
C ASP A 8 -5.59 -6.35 -25.66
N VAL A 9 -5.68 -5.89 -24.43
CA VAL A 9 -4.58 -5.17 -23.77
C VAL A 9 -4.07 -5.99 -22.58
N GLY A 10 -2.82 -6.46 -22.67
CA GLY A 10 -2.15 -7.10 -21.55
C GLY A 10 -1.89 -6.10 -20.40
N TRP A 11 -2.20 -6.50 -19.17
CA TRP A 11 -2.08 -5.65 -17.99
C TRP A 11 -0.67 -5.05 -17.83
N ASP A 12 0.38 -5.88 -17.85
CA ASP A 12 1.76 -5.44 -17.64
C ASP A 12 2.21 -4.43 -18.72
N ALA A 13 1.86 -4.68 -19.99
CA ALA A 13 2.17 -3.77 -21.08
C ALA A 13 1.40 -2.44 -20.97
N LEU A 14 0.19 -2.46 -20.39
CA LEU A 14 -0.61 -1.27 -20.17
C LEU A 14 -0.04 -0.40 -19.07
N VAL A 15 0.22 -0.97 -17.89
CA VAL A 15 0.63 -0.21 -16.69
C VAL A 15 2.10 0.21 -16.72
N ALA A 16 2.94 -0.42 -17.54
CA ALA A 16 4.33 -0.02 -17.74
C ALA A 16 4.50 1.29 -18.53
N ARG A 17 3.41 1.86 -19.08
CA ARG A 17 3.44 3.03 -19.97
C ARG A 17 3.46 4.34 -19.22
N ASP A 18 4.19 5.31 -19.76
CA ASP A 18 4.21 6.70 -19.27
C ASP A 18 2.97 7.50 -19.63
N ASP A 19 2.32 7.15 -20.75
CA ASP A 19 1.15 7.80 -21.32
C ASP A 19 -0.17 7.07 -20.99
N LEU A 20 -0.18 6.30 -19.90
CA LEU A 20 -1.32 5.47 -19.49
C LEU A 20 -2.65 6.23 -19.49
N HIS A 21 -2.67 7.45 -18.96
CA HIS A 21 -3.88 8.28 -18.92
C HIS A 21 -4.41 8.59 -20.33
N ALA A 22 -3.54 9.05 -21.23
CA ALA A 22 -3.92 9.37 -22.60
C ALA A 22 -4.43 8.14 -23.37
N VAL A 23 -3.75 7.01 -23.22
CA VAL A 23 -4.15 5.74 -23.84
C VAL A 23 -5.51 5.27 -23.36
N LEU A 24 -5.79 5.36 -22.05
CA LEU A 24 -7.10 4.97 -21.53
C LEU A 24 -8.21 5.90 -22.01
N LEU A 25 -7.99 7.20 -22.07
CA LEU A 25 -8.95 8.16 -22.63
C LEU A 25 -9.26 7.83 -24.10
N GLU A 26 -8.24 7.60 -24.92
CA GLU A 26 -8.42 7.20 -26.33
C GLU A 26 -9.21 5.90 -26.44
N ARG A 27 -8.81 4.87 -25.71
CA ARG A 27 -9.44 3.53 -25.75
C ARG A 27 -10.92 3.56 -25.33
N THR A 28 -11.28 4.35 -24.33
CA THR A 28 -12.68 4.46 -23.87
C THR A 28 -13.60 5.10 -24.91
N THR A 29 -13.10 5.76 -25.96
CA THR A 29 -13.93 6.30 -27.04
C THR A 29 -14.57 5.22 -27.91
N SER A 30 -13.91 4.06 -28.05
CA SER A 30 -14.35 2.95 -28.89
C SER A 30 -14.55 1.62 -28.16
N ALA A 31 -14.14 1.53 -26.91
CA ALA A 31 -14.27 0.33 -26.10
C ALA A 31 -15.74 0.00 -25.80
N PRO A 32 -16.13 -1.28 -25.80
CA PRO A 32 -17.50 -1.66 -25.45
C PRO A 32 -17.80 -1.33 -24.01
N VAL A 33 -18.98 -0.75 -23.77
CA VAL A 33 -19.53 -0.57 -22.42
C VAL A 33 -20.01 -1.93 -21.93
N VAL A 34 -19.64 -2.26 -20.70
CA VAL A 34 -19.98 -3.54 -20.07
C VAL A 34 -20.66 -3.28 -18.71
N ASP A 35 -21.28 -4.31 -18.15
CA ASP A 35 -21.82 -4.28 -16.80
C ASP A 35 -20.69 -4.17 -15.75
N ALA A 36 -21.04 -3.77 -14.54
CA ALA A 36 -20.10 -3.74 -13.43
C ALA A 36 -19.52 -5.15 -13.18
N PRO A 37 -18.20 -5.27 -12.97
CA PRO A 37 -17.59 -6.55 -12.65
C PRO A 37 -18.17 -7.11 -11.34
N THR A 38 -18.41 -8.41 -11.32
CA THR A 38 -18.88 -9.13 -10.12
C THR A 38 -17.73 -9.49 -9.18
N GLU A 39 -16.51 -9.54 -9.69
CA GLU A 39 -15.29 -9.80 -8.97
C GLU A 39 -14.22 -8.76 -9.35
N ILE A 40 -13.52 -8.25 -8.36
CA ILE A 40 -12.43 -7.29 -8.55
C ILE A 40 -11.15 -7.94 -8.04
N LEU A 41 -10.19 -8.11 -8.94
CA LEU A 41 -8.87 -8.63 -8.61
C LEU A 41 -7.96 -7.51 -8.08
N ALA A 42 -6.83 -7.89 -7.46
CA ALA A 42 -5.78 -6.93 -7.15
C ALA A 42 -5.30 -6.25 -8.44
N PRO A 43 -5.11 -4.91 -8.44
CA PRO A 43 -4.68 -4.17 -9.64
C PRO A 43 -3.17 -4.30 -9.87
N VAL A 44 -2.69 -5.53 -9.95
CA VAL A 44 -1.28 -5.89 -10.11
C VAL A 44 -1.18 -7.29 -10.74
N ALA A 45 -0.16 -7.54 -11.55
CA ALA A 45 0.12 -8.85 -12.14
C ALA A 45 1.63 -9.17 -12.06
N GLY A 46 2.43 -8.75 -13.02
CA GLY A 46 3.89 -8.96 -13.03
C GLY A 46 4.69 -7.94 -12.22
N GLN A 47 4.05 -6.91 -11.65
CA GLN A 47 4.73 -5.87 -10.92
C GLN A 47 5.23 -6.37 -9.55
N GLU A 48 6.39 -5.88 -9.14
CA GLU A 48 6.81 -5.93 -7.74
C GLU A 48 6.07 -4.86 -6.93
N VAL A 49 5.85 -5.15 -5.65
CA VAL A 49 5.35 -4.20 -4.66
C VAL A 49 6.47 -3.89 -3.67
N TRP A 50 6.82 -2.63 -3.58
CA TRP A 50 7.78 -2.08 -2.62
C TRP A 50 7.05 -1.18 -1.63
N ALA A 51 7.68 -0.89 -0.51
CA ALA A 51 7.13 0.01 0.49
C ALA A 51 8.20 0.97 1.03
N ALA A 52 7.75 2.14 1.49
CA ALA A 52 8.57 3.15 2.13
C ALA A 52 8.20 3.24 3.62
N GLY A 53 9.18 3.04 4.49
CA GLY A 53 8.99 3.17 5.94
C GLY A 53 9.27 4.59 6.44
N VAL A 54 8.76 4.89 7.64
CA VAL A 54 9.07 6.12 8.41
C VAL A 54 8.84 7.42 7.62
N THR A 55 7.78 7.47 6.82
CA THR A 55 7.47 8.62 5.97
C THR A 55 6.55 9.65 6.64
N TYR A 56 5.86 9.29 7.71
CA TYR A 56 5.00 10.16 8.50
C TYR A 56 5.62 10.45 9.88
N TRP A 57 5.30 11.59 10.44
CA TRP A 57 5.71 11.93 11.81
C TRP A 57 5.24 10.87 12.82
N ARG A 58 4.00 10.42 12.68
CA ARG A 58 3.40 9.43 13.59
C ARG A 58 4.07 8.06 13.48
N SER A 59 4.40 7.61 12.27
CA SER A 59 5.11 6.35 12.06
C SER A 59 6.53 6.38 12.67
N ARG A 60 7.23 7.54 12.61
CA ARG A 60 8.49 7.73 13.32
C ARG A 60 8.33 7.53 14.84
N ALA A 61 7.34 8.19 15.44
CA ALA A 61 7.12 8.11 16.89
C ALA A 61 6.80 6.67 17.34
N ALA A 62 5.94 5.95 16.58
CA ALA A 62 5.62 4.57 16.87
C ALA A 62 6.85 3.64 16.79
N ARG A 63 7.64 3.75 15.70
CA ARG A 63 8.85 2.94 15.52
C ARG A 63 9.92 3.21 16.57
N MET A 64 10.06 4.45 17.04
CA MET A 64 10.97 4.80 18.12
C MET A 64 10.55 4.14 19.44
N GLU A 65 9.24 4.09 19.72
CA GLU A 65 8.72 3.45 20.94
C GLU A 65 8.91 1.93 20.90
N GLU A 66 8.51 1.28 19.79
CA GLU A 66 8.62 -0.16 19.57
C GLU A 66 10.05 -0.70 19.69
N SER A 67 11.04 0.06 19.26
CA SER A 67 12.45 -0.36 19.20
C SER A 67 13.31 0.13 20.36
N LYS A 68 12.72 0.72 21.39
CA LYS A 68 13.46 1.26 22.55
C LYS A 68 14.37 0.23 23.19
N ASP A 69 13.83 -0.96 23.47
CA ASP A 69 14.55 -2.03 24.15
C ASP A 69 15.64 -2.69 23.27
N ALA A 70 15.46 -2.64 21.96
CA ALA A 70 16.43 -3.16 20.98
C ALA A 70 17.50 -2.14 20.55
N GLY A 71 17.49 -0.91 21.12
CA GLY A 71 18.39 0.17 20.72
C GLY A 71 18.11 0.77 19.33
N GLY A 72 16.97 0.40 18.72
CA GLY A 72 16.59 0.80 17.36
C GLY A 72 16.06 2.22 17.24
N GLY A 73 15.63 2.85 18.32
CA GLY A 73 15.00 4.18 18.31
C GLY A 73 15.84 5.26 17.62
N SER A 74 17.17 5.21 17.76
CA SER A 74 18.08 6.15 17.10
C SER A 74 18.18 5.95 15.58
N PHE A 75 17.91 4.74 15.05
CA PHE A 75 17.94 4.46 13.61
C PHE A 75 16.73 5.07 12.90
N TYR A 76 15.53 4.92 13.48
CA TYR A 76 14.31 5.47 12.91
C TYR A 76 14.27 6.98 12.92
N ASP A 77 14.84 7.62 13.97
CA ASP A 77 15.02 9.06 14.01
C ASP A 77 15.96 9.56 12.92
N ARG A 78 17.07 8.85 12.71
CA ARG A 78 18.02 9.16 11.62
C ARG A 78 17.38 9.01 10.25
N VAL A 79 16.67 7.90 9.98
CA VAL A 79 15.99 7.66 8.70
C VAL A 79 14.95 8.74 8.39
N TYR A 80 14.16 9.16 9.40
CA TYR A 80 13.18 10.22 9.20
C TYR A 80 13.80 11.54 8.71
N SER A 81 15.02 11.85 9.17
CA SER A 81 15.76 13.08 8.84
C SER A 81 16.76 12.90 7.69
N ALA A 82 17.10 11.67 7.32
CA ALA A 82 18.07 11.37 6.28
C ALA A 82 17.58 11.76 4.88
N GLU A 83 18.49 12.01 3.96
CA GLU A 83 18.18 12.14 2.53
C GLU A 83 17.62 10.82 1.99
N ARG A 84 18.30 9.68 2.25
CA ARG A 84 17.91 8.35 1.82
C ARG A 84 16.70 7.84 2.61
N PRO A 85 15.56 7.50 1.94
CA PRO A 85 14.40 6.89 2.60
C PRO A 85 14.68 5.43 2.98
N GLU A 86 13.90 4.90 3.91
CA GLU A 86 13.73 3.46 4.07
C GLU A 86 12.86 2.96 2.91
N LEU A 87 13.40 2.01 2.14
CA LEU A 87 12.66 1.31 1.07
C LEU A 87 12.90 -0.18 1.24
N PHE A 88 11.84 -0.97 1.15
CA PHE A 88 11.95 -2.42 1.25
C PHE A 88 11.00 -3.12 0.27
N PHE A 89 11.39 -4.30 -0.16
CA PHE A 89 10.55 -5.17 -0.96
C PHE A 89 9.39 -5.70 -0.09
N LYS A 90 8.16 -5.54 -0.56
CA LYS A 90 6.97 -6.01 0.15
C LYS A 90 6.48 -7.36 -0.35
N THR A 91 6.30 -7.49 -1.66
CA THR A 91 5.86 -8.75 -2.28
C THR A 91 5.93 -8.65 -3.81
N ASN A 92 5.61 -9.74 -4.48
CA ASN A 92 5.34 -9.77 -5.93
C ASN A 92 3.83 -9.84 -6.22
N GLY A 93 3.44 -9.44 -7.43
CA GLY A 93 2.04 -9.37 -7.85
C GLY A 93 1.19 -10.60 -7.52
N PRO A 94 1.63 -11.83 -7.85
CA PRO A 94 0.85 -13.05 -7.57
C PRO A 94 0.53 -13.33 -6.10
N ARG A 95 1.20 -12.67 -5.16
CA ARG A 95 0.97 -12.81 -3.71
C ARG A 95 0.14 -11.67 -3.13
N VAL A 96 -0.25 -10.69 -3.94
CA VAL A 96 -1.08 -9.56 -3.50
C VAL A 96 -2.54 -10.00 -3.40
N ILE A 97 -3.16 -9.66 -2.29
CA ILE A 97 -4.58 -9.92 -2.03
C ILE A 97 -5.41 -8.80 -2.64
N GLY A 98 -6.43 -9.16 -3.42
CA GLY A 98 -7.41 -8.21 -3.96
C GLY A 98 -8.54 -7.87 -2.99
N PRO A 99 -9.47 -6.99 -3.40
CA PRO A 99 -10.66 -6.67 -2.65
C PRO A 99 -11.51 -7.91 -2.33
N GLY A 100 -12.01 -8.01 -1.11
CA GLY A 100 -12.78 -9.15 -0.61
C GLY A 100 -11.95 -10.39 -0.26
N GLY A 101 -10.66 -10.40 -0.59
CA GLY A 101 -9.76 -11.51 -0.27
C GLY A 101 -9.28 -11.50 1.19
N HIS A 102 -8.56 -12.56 1.56
CA HIS A 102 -8.07 -12.77 2.91
C HIS A 102 -6.62 -12.31 3.09
N VAL A 103 -6.41 -11.26 3.90
CA VAL A 103 -5.09 -10.93 4.44
C VAL A 103 -4.77 -11.83 5.62
N ARG A 104 -3.50 -11.97 5.99
CA ARG A 104 -3.09 -12.91 7.03
C ARG A 104 -2.29 -12.21 8.12
N ILE A 105 -2.36 -12.79 9.32
CA ILE A 105 -1.46 -12.53 10.45
C ILE A 105 -0.54 -13.73 10.64
N ARG A 106 0.68 -13.50 11.07
CA ARG A 106 1.67 -14.57 11.29
C ARG A 106 1.32 -15.37 12.55
N ARG A 107 1.52 -16.69 12.49
CA ARG A 107 1.28 -17.59 13.63
C ARG A 107 2.32 -17.44 14.73
N ASP A 108 3.50 -16.94 14.41
CA ASP A 108 4.64 -16.71 15.30
C ASP A 108 4.74 -15.26 15.77
N SER A 109 3.71 -14.44 15.51
CA SER A 109 3.61 -13.05 15.95
C SER A 109 2.40 -12.86 16.87
N LYS A 110 2.55 -12.03 17.88
CA LYS A 110 1.52 -11.71 18.88
C LYS A 110 0.96 -10.29 18.72
N TRP A 111 1.60 -9.47 17.91
CA TRP A 111 1.20 -8.08 17.68
C TRP A 111 1.21 -7.75 16.19
N ASN A 112 0.04 -7.81 15.59
CA ASN A 112 -0.17 -7.60 14.16
C ASN A 112 -1.11 -6.43 13.92
N VAL A 113 -0.77 -5.56 13.00
CA VAL A 113 -1.58 -4.38 12.65
C VAL A 113 -1.69 -4.22 11.12
N PRO A 114 -2.78 -3.62 10.62
CA PRO A 114 -2.87 -3.15 9.25
C PRO A 114 -2.29 -1.74 9.17
N GLU A 115 -1.63 -1.44 8.08
CA GLU A 115 -1.11 -0.11 7.75
C GLU A 115 -1.76 0.39 6.46
N PRO A 116 -2.74 1.33 6.54
CA PRO A 116 -3.36 1.91 5.36
C PRO A 116 -2.41 2.87 4.66
N GLU A 117 -2.20 2.67 3.36
CA GLU A 117 -1.22 3.43 2.58
C GLU A 117 -1.76 3.88 1.23
N LEU A 118 -1.45 5.12 0.85
CA LEU A 118 -1.48 5.51 -0.54
C LEU A 118 -0.41 4.71 -1.28
N THR A 119 -0.78 4.03 -2.36
CA THR A 119 0.14 3.24 -3.17
C THR A 119 0.24 3.80 -4.57
N LEU A 120 1.46 4.03 -5.05
CA LEU A 120 1.76 4.57 -6.36
C LEU A 120 1.83 3.45 -7.39
N LEU A 121 1.23 3.63 -8.56
CA LEU A 121 1.59 2.92 -9.76
C LEU A 121 2.68 3.70 -10.49
N ILE A 122 3.79 3.04 -10.79
CA ILE A 122 4.97 3.62 -11.42
C ILE A 122 5.26 2.88 -12.71
N SER A 123 5.40 3.61 -13.81
CA SER A 123 5.74 3.06 -15.13
C SER A 123 7.16 2.49 -15.18
N ALA A 124 7.50 1.84 -16.28
CA ALA A 124 8.84 1.28 -16.48
C ALA A 124 9.96 2.34 -16.51
N SER A 125 9.65 3.60 -16.82
CA SER A 125 10.60 4.72 -16.82
C SER A 125 10.73 5.43 -15.47
N GLY A 126 9.91 5.05 -14.45
CA GLY A 126 9.87 5.74 -13.16
C GLY A 126 8.87 6.90 -13.08
N LYS A 127 7.91 7.01 -14.02
CA LYS A 127 6.85 8.02 -13.95
C LYS A 127 5.69 7.51 -13.09
N ILE A 128 5.22 8.30 -12.13
CA ILE A 128 3.98 8.01 -11.39
C ILE A 128 2.81 8.21 -12.35
N THR A 129 2.01 7.17 -12.56
CA THR A 129 0.88 7.16 -13.50
C THR A 129 -0.47 6.88 -12.86
N GLY A 130 -0.48 6.50 -11.58
CA GLY A 130 -1.73 6.24 -10.88
C GLY A 130 -1.55 5.96 -9.38
N TYR A 131 -2.69 5.77 -8.72
CA TYR A 131 -2.79 5.63 -7.27
C TYR A 131 -3.82 4.57 -6.89
N THR A 132 -3.55 3.81 -5.83
CA THR A 132 -4.50 2.83 -5.29
C THR A 132 -4.41 2.78 -3.75
N CYS A 133 -5.38 2.13 -3.10
CA CYS A 133 -5.27 1.84 -1.67
C CYS A 133 -4.37 0.63 -1.47
N GLY A 134 -3.52 0.68 -0.45
CA GLY A 134 -2.69 -0.42 0.01
C GLY A 134 -2.91 -0.74 1.48
N ASN A 135 -2.71 -2.01 1.83
CA ASN A 135 -2.64 -2.50 3.19
C ASN A 135 -1.30 -3.23 3.38
N ASP A 136 -0.37 -2.58 4.09
CA ASP A 136 0.89 -3.17 4.51
C ASP A 136 0.69 -3.88 5.85
N MET A 137 0.31 -5.18 5.80
CA MET A 137 0.16 -5.99 7.02
C MET A 137 1.51 -6.17 7.70
N SER A 138 1.57 -5.87 8.99
CA SER A 138 2.80 -5.74 9.76
C SER A 138 2.76 -6.56 11.04
N SER A 139 3.84 -7.33 11.28
CA SER A 139 4.06 -8.04 12.54
C SER A 139 4.98 -7.20 13.43
N ARG A 140 4.37 -6.35 14.26
CA ARG A 140 5.05 -5.29 15.02
C ARG A 140 6.03 -5.81 16.08
N ASP A 141 5.74 -6.93 16.72
CA ASP A 141 6.65 -7.56 17.68
C ASP A 141 7.95 -8.04 17.01
N ILE A 142 7.87 -8.57 15.78
CA ILE A 142 9.05 -8.99 15.01
C ILE A 142 9.85 -7.77 14.55
N GLU A 143 9.18 -6.71 14.11
CA GLU A 143 9.84 -5.44 13.76
C GLU A 143 10.57 -4.84 14.95
N GLY A 144 9.93 -4.84 16.13
CA GLY A 144 10.49 -4.27 17.37
C GLY A 144 11.62 -5.12 17.96
N GLU A 145 11.62 -6.44 17.72
CA GLU A 145 12.66 -7.34 18.22
C GLU A 145 14.05 -6.99 17.64
N ASN A 146 14.12 -6.79 16.33
CA ASN A 146 15.37 -6.40 15.66
C ASN A 146 15.07 -5.77 14.29
N PRO A 147 15.61 -4.59 13.97
CA PRO A 147 15.43 -3.96 12.64
C PRO A 147 15.85 -4.84 11.46
N LEU A 148 16.76 -5.79 11.65
CA LEU A 148 17.18 -6.75 10.63
C LEU A 148 16.11 -7.81 10.33
N TYR A 149 15.08 -7.93 11.15
CA TYR A 149 13.95 -8.85 10.94
C TYR A 149 12.80 -8.21 10.15
N LEU A 150 12.95 -6.97 9.67
CA LEU A 150 11.97 -6.28 8.84
C LEU A 150 11.43 -7.16 7.68
N PRO A 151 12.26 -7.90 6.91
CA PRO A 151 11.75 -8.78 5.87
C PRO A 151 10.80 -9.85 6.40
N GLN A 152 11.04 -10.41 7.57
CA GLN A 152 10.16 -11.42 8.17
C GLN A 152 8.86 -10.80 8.70
N ALA A 153 8.93 -9.58 9.21
CA ALA A 153 7.78 -8.85 9.72
C ALA A 153 6.81 -8.39 8.62
N LYS A 154 7.34 -8.12 7.42
CA LYS A 154 6.62 -7.48 6.30
C LYS A 154 6.37 -8.42 5.11
N VAL A 155 7.17 -9.48 4.91
CA VAL A 155 7.11 -10.33 3.72
C VAL A 155 6.70 -11.75 4.08
N TYR A 156 5.40 -12.02 4.00
CA TYR A 156 4.81 -13.33 4.22
C TYR A 156 3.52 -13.47 3.41
N ASP A 157 2.94 -14.66 3.33
CA ASP A 157 1.72 -14.89 2.55
C ASP A 157 0.53 -14.12 3.12
N GLY A 158 -0.16 -13.36 2.24
CA GLY A 158 -1.28 -12.53 2.64
C GLY A 158 -0.88 -11.27 3.40
N SER A 159 0.40 -10.85 3.35
CA SER A 159 0.90 -9.65 4.03
C SER A 159 0.63 -8.34 3.28
N CYS A 160 0.10 -8.40 2.07
CA CYS A 160 -0.14 -7.22 1.24
C CYS A 160 -1.47 -7.30 0.52
N ALA A 161 -2.27 -6.25 0.59
CA ALA A 161 -3.45 -6.11 -0.24
C ALA A 161 -3.46 -4.78 -1.00
N LEU A 162 -3.96 -4.79 -2.25
CA LEU A 162 -4.11 -3.62 -3.10
C LEU A 162 -5.50 -3.58 -3.75
N GLY A 163 -6.07 -2.40 -3.92
CA GLY A 163 -7.36 -2.19 -4.58
C GLY A 163 -8.08 -0.91 -4.16
N PRO A 164 -9.34 -0.72 -4.58
CA PRO A 164 -10.16 -1.59 -5.42
C PRO A 164 -9.81 -1.49 -6.92
N GLY A 165 -9.04 -0.52 -7.31
CA GLY A 165 -8.59 -0.24 -8.67
C GLY A 165 -7.53 0.85 -8.64
N ILE A 166 -7.08 1.30 -9.80
CA ILE A 166 -6.11 2.39 -9.93
C ILE A 166 -6.82 3.65 -10.39
N LEU A 167 -6.73 4.71 -9.60
CA LEU A 167 -6.99 6.07 -10.06
C LEU A 167 -5.85 6.49 -10.99
N VAL A 168 -6.05 6.41 -12.29
CA VAL A 168 -5.07 6.89 -13.26
C VAL A 168 -5.14 8.41 -13.35
N SER A 169 -4.05 9.08 -13.00
CA SER A 169 -3.97 10.54 -12.97
C SER A 169 -2.52 11.00 -13.19
N GLU A 170 -2.36 12.08 -13.95
CA GLU A 170 -1.05 12.74 -14.12
C GLU A 170 -0.70 13.66 -12.94
N ALA A 171 -1.69 14.06 -12.16
CA ALA A 171 -1.51 14.86 -10.96
C ALA A 171 -1.62 14.00 -9.70
N PRO A 172 -0.83 14.29 -8.65
CA PRO A 172 -0.98 13.62 -7.36
C PRO A 172 -2.36 13.93 -6.74
N PRO A 173 -2.87 13.05 -5.86
CA PRO A 173 -4.05 13.36 -5.07
C PRO A 173 -3.85 14.68 -4.29
N PRO A 174 -4.89 15.49 -4.13
CA PRO A 174 -4.81 16.72 -3.33
C PRO A 174 -4.23 16.46 -1.93
N PRO A 175 -3.46 17.39 -1.35
CA PRO A 175 -2.92 17.24 0.00
C PRO A 175 -3.98 16.96 1.08
N THR A 176 -5.22 17.41 0.86
CA THR A 176 -6.38 17.19 1.74
C THR A 176 -7.03 15.82 1.58
N THR A 177 -6.59 15.00 0.62
CA THR A 177 -7.13 13.64 0.40
C THR A 177 -7.01 12.83 1.68
N SER A 178 -8.13 12.31 2.15
CA SER A 178 -8.21 11.48 3.36
C SER A 178 -7.78 10.05 3.05
N ILE A 179 -7.02 9.48 3.97
CA ILE A 179 -6.68 8.06 4.05
C ILE A 179 -7.23 7.57 5.38
N SER A 180 -8.22 6.71 5.34
CA SER A 180 -8.92 6.22 6.53
C SER A 180 -8.92 4.71 6.62
N ILE A 181 -9.02 4.24 7.86
CA ILE A 181 -9.14 2.82 8.17
C ILE A 181 -10.24 2.59 9.18
N ARG A 182 -10.96 1.49 9.03
CA ARG A 182 -11.96 0.98 9.96
C ARG A 182 -11.77 -0.51 10.13
N ILE A 183 -11.80 -0.98 11.37
CA ILE A 183 -11.67 -2.41 11.71
C ILE A 183 -12.89 -2.85 12.51
N VAL A 184 -13.53 -3.92 12.05
CA VAL A 184 -14.74 -4.50 12.67
C VAL A 184 -14.42 -5.93 13.12
N ARG A 185 -14.73 -6.25 14.37
CA ARG A 185 -14.62 -7.57 14.98
C ARG A 185 -15.98 -8.02 15.50
N ALA A 186 -16.47 -9.14 15.01
CA ALA A 186 -17.79 -9.69 15.41
C ALA A 186 -18.90 -8.62 15.34
N ALA A 187 -18.97 -7.87 14.23
CA ALA A 187 -19.91 -6.77 13.96
C ALA A 187 -19.75 -5.54 14.87
N VAL A 188 -18.70 -5.45 15.68
CA VAL A 188 -18.38 -4.27 16.52
C VAL A 188 -17.17 -3.55 15.93
N GLU A 189 -17.27 -2.22 15.78
CA GLU A 189 -16.10 -1.40 15.42
C GLU A 189 -15.11 -1.39 16.59
N VAL A 190 -13.90 -1.92 16.35
CA VAL A 190 -12.84 -2.00 17.36
C VAL A 190 -11.75 -0.96 17.14
N PHE A 191 -11.68 -0.39 15.95
CA PHE A 191 -10.79 0.72 15.63
C PHE A 191 -11.31 1.49 14.42
N ALA A 192 -11.17 2.82 14.46
CA ALA A 192 -11.28 3.70 13.31
C ALA A 192 -10.28 4.86 13.42
N GLY A 193 -9.73 5.29 12.30
CA GLY A 193 -8.78 6.40 12.27
C GLY A 193 -8.58 6.93 10.86
N ALA A 194 -8.04 8.14 10.75
CA ALA A 194 -7.74 8.76 9.48
C ALA A 194 -6.50 9.66 9.56
N THR A 195 -5.88 9.86 8.40
CA THR A 195 -4.82 10.83 8.15
C THR A 195 -5.05 11.49 6.78
N THR A 196 -4.17 12.36 6.35
CA THR A 196 -4.24 12.97 5.01
C THR A 196 -2.91 12.84 4.28
N VAL A 197 -2.95 12.97 2.95
CA VAL A 197 -1.76 12.96 2.09
C VAL A 197 -0.76 14.05 2.50
N SER A 198 -1.22 15.21 3.00
CA SER A 198 -0.35 16.28 3.50
C SER A 198 0.54 15.91 4.67
N GLN A 199 0.25 14.81 5.37
CA GLN A 199 1.07 14.33 6.48
C GLN A 199 2.25 13.45 6.04
N ILE A 200 2.35 13.14 4.75
CA ILE A 200 3.53 12.49 4.15
C ILE A 200 4.64 13.55 4.07
N LYS A 201 5.71 13.35 4.82
CA LYS A 201 6.86 14.27 4.82
C LYS A 201 7.67 14.18 3.53
N ARG A 202 7.76 12.98 2.98
CA ARG A 202 8.60 12.72 1.81
C ARG A 202 7.86 13.05 0.52
N GLU A 203 8.54 13.76 -0.37
CA GLU A 203 8.04 14.00 -1.73
C GLU A 203 7.91 12.66 -2.47
N LEU A 204 6.74 12.38 -3.04
CA LEU A 204 6.49 11.14 -3.77
C LEU A 204 7.50 10.89 -4.91
N PRO A 205 7.85 11.89 -5.73
CA PRO A 205 8.87 11.73 -6.76
C PRO A 205 10.25 11.33 -6.20
N SER A 206 10.62 11.83 -5.02
CA SER A 206 11.89 11.47 -4.38
C SER A 206 11.93 9.99 -3.96
N LEU A 207 10.82 9.45 -3.47
CA LEU A 207 10.72 8.01 -3.16
C LEU A 207 10.94 7.16 -4.42
N VAL A 208 10.33 7.56 -5.54
CA VAL A 208 10.49 6.88 -6.83
C VAL A 208 11.93 6.98 -7.32
N GLU A 209 12.55 8.16 -7.26
CA GLU A 209 13.95 8.35 -7.65
C GLU A 209 14.88 7.41 -6.90
N PHE A 210 14.72 7.28 -5.57
CA PHE A 210 15.54 6.37 -4.78
C PHE A 210 15.26 4.89 -5.10
N LEU A 211 14.00 4.52 -5.38
CA LEU A 211 13.64 3.16 -5.75
C LEU A 211 14.26 2.73 -7.09
N PHE A 212 14.32 3.66 -8.06
CA PHE A 212 14.85 3.40 -9.40
C PHE A 212 16.37 3.56 -9.52
N ARG A 213 17.07 4.01 -8.46
CA ARG A 213 18.55 4.08 -8.48
C ARG A 213 19.14 2.69 -8.55
N GLU A 214 19.84 2.39 -9.65
CA GLU A 214 20.46 1.07 -9.92
C GLU A 214 19.47 -0.09 -9.89
N ASN A 215 18.17 0.18 -10.12
CA ASN A 215 17.10 -0.81 -10.15
C ASN A 215 16.17 -0.59 -11.33
N SER A 216 15.69 -1.67 -11.95
CA SER A 216 14.86 -1.64 -13.16
C SER A 216 13.57 -2.42 -12.96
N PHE A 217 12.46 -1.86 -13.43
CA PHE A 217 11.13 -2.45 -13.34
C PHE A 217 10.45 -2.49 -14.72
N PRO A 218 10.79 -3.46 -15.60
CA PRO A 218 10.29 -3.49 -16.98
C PRO A 218 8.77 -3.53 -17.12
N ALA A 219 8.07 -4.11 -16.14
CA ALA A 219 6.61 -4.13 -16.08
C ALA A 219 6.02 -2.97 -15.27
N GLY A 220 6.83 -1.97 -14.89
CA GLY A 220 6.47 -1.01 -13.85
C GLY A 220 6.53 -1.63 -12.44
N CYS A 221 6.20 -0.84 -11.42
CA CYS A 221 6.11 -1.34 -10.05
C CYS A 221 5.05 -0.59 -9.23
N MET A 222 4.71 -1.15 -8.07
CA MET A 222 3.86 -0.52 -7.06
C MET A 222 4.73 -0.07 -5.89
N LEU A 223 4.51 1.14 -5.39
CA LEU A 223 5.21 1.67 -4.21
C LEU A 223 4.22 2.17 -3.17
N MET A 224 4.15 1.48 -2.05
CA MET A 224 3.42 1.91 -0.85
C MET A 224 4.21 3.03 -0.17
N THR A 225 3.53 4.12 0.24
CA THR A 225 4.20 5.36 0.66
C THR A 225 4.32 5.55 2.16
N GLY A 226 4.00 4.51 2.94
CA GLY A 226 3.96 4.56 4.39
C GLY A 226 2.61 4.96 4.95
N THR A 227 2.44 4.78 6.24
CA THR A 227 1.19 5.05 6.96
C THR A 227 1.31 6.18 7.96
N GLY A 228 0.23 6.96 8.11
CA GLY A 228 0.09 8.00 9.13
C GLY A 228 -0.99 7.69 10.16
N VAL A 229 -1.67 6.55 10.04
CA VAL A 229 -2.70 6.10 10.98
C VAL A 229 -2.55 4.62 11.28
N ILE A 230 -2.40 4.30 12.57
CA ILE A 230 -2.23 2.94 13.08
C ILE A 230 -3.07 2.77 14.34
N PRO A 231 -3.55 1.57 14.63
CA PRO A 231 -4.15 1.26 15.92
C PRO A 231 -3.19 1.53 17.10
N PRO A 232 -3.70 1.73 18.31
CA PRO A 232 -2.87 1.89 19.51
C PRO A 232 -2.12 0.60 19.85
N ASP A 233 -1.04 0.70 20.64
CA ASP A 233 -0.13 -0.40 20.98
C ASP A 233 -0.81 -1.60 21.68
N ALA A 234 -1.90 -1.34 22.40
CA ALA A 234 -2.70 -2.40 23.03
C ALA A 234 -3.58 -3.18 22.03
N PHE A 235 -3.63 -2.75 20.77
CA PHE A 235 -4.43 -3.41 19.72
C PHE A 235 -3.60 -4.46 18.98
N THR A 236 -4.21 -5.59 18.70
CA THR A 236 -3.72 -6.54 17.70
C THR A 236 -4.88 -7.10 16.90
N LEU A 237 -4.64 -7.37 15.62
CA LEU A 237 -5.61 -8.06 14.75
C LEU A 237 -5.90 -9.48 15.27
N ALA A 238 -7.12 -9.92 15.00
CA ALA A 238 -7.58 -11.28 15.25
C ALA A 238 -8.16 -11.90 13.97
N HIS A 239 -8.20 -13.22 13.93
CA HIS A 239 -8.89 -13.94 12.86
C HIS A 239 -10.36 -13.51 12.76
N GLY A 240 -10.82 -13.25 11.54
CA GLY A 240 -12.18 -12.80 11.27
C GLY A 240 -12.38 -11.29 11.37
N ASP A 241 -11.36 -10.50 11.74
CA ASP A 241 -11.46 -9.04 11.65
C ASP A 241 -11.68 -8.61 10.20
N GLU A 242 -12.59 -7.68 10.00
CA GLU A 242 -12.84 -7.02 8.72
C GLU A 242 -12.12 -5.67 8.71
N ILE A 243 -11.24 -5.48 7.72
CA ILE A 243 -10.48 -4.25 7.54
C ILE A 243 -11.03 -3.53 6.31
N GLU A 244 -11.40 -2.26 6.48
CA GLU A 244 -11.76 -1.37 5.40
C GLU A 244 -10.77 -0.20 5.37
N ILE A 245 -10.07 -0.02 4.25
CA ILE A 245 -9.21 1.12 3.98
C ILE A 245 -9.83 1.93 2.86
N THR A 246 -10.07 3.22 3.11
CA THR A 246 -10.66 4.13 2.12
C THR A 246 -9.75 5.31 1.86
N ILE A 247 -9.53 5.62 0.57
CA ILE A 247 -8.85 6.83 0.13
C ILE A 247 -9.81 7.62 -0.75
N ASP A 248 -10.01 8.90 -0.43
CA ASP A 248 -10.90 9.78 -1.17
C ASP A 248 -10.53 9.84 -2.65
N GLY A 249 -11.52 9.69 -3.52
CA GLY A 249 -11.34 9.68 -4.97
C GLY A 249 -10.85 8.35 -5.56
N ILE A 250 -10.36 7.42 -4.73
CA ILE A 250 -9.90 6.08 -5.17
C ILE A 250 -10.96 5.02 -4.87
N GLY A 251 -11.44 4.97 -3.63
CA GLY A 251 -12.44 4.00 -3.20
C GLY A 251 -12.05 3.26 -1.93
N ALA A 252 -12.66 2.09 -1.70
CA ALA A 252 -12.47 1.29 -0.50
C ALA A 252 -11.93 -0.11 -0.80
N LEU A 253 -10.84 -0.47 -0.15
CA LEU A 253 -10.27 -1.81 -0.11
C LEU A 253 -10.76 -2.52 1.16
N ARG A 254 -11.44 -3.66 0.99
CA ARG A 254 -11.96 -4.47 2.09
C ARG A 254 -11.34 -5.84 2.09
N ASN A 255 -10.87 -6.29 3.25
CA ASN A 255 -10.27 -7.61 3.44
C ASN A 255 -10.69 -8.20 4.78
N THR A 256 -10.69 -9.53 4.88
CA THR A 256 -10.90 -10.26 6.12
C THR A 256 -9.59 -10.90 6.57
N VAL A 257 -9.31 -10.90 7.88
CA VAL A 257 -8.10 -11.48 8.45
C VAL A 257 -8.22 -12.99 8.56
N ALA A 258 -7.27 -13.73 7.99
CA ALA A 258 -7.10 -15.18 8.15
C ALA A 258 -5.77 -15.51 8.86
N HIS A 259 -5.59 -16.80 9.20
CA HIS A 259 -4.34 -17.35 9.71
C HIS A 259 -3.50 -17.95 8.59
#